data_c1206c659f7c88457aebc5fdc7b629ac
#
_entry.id   c1206c659f7c88457aebc5fdc7b629ac
#
_cell.length_a   1.000
_cell.length_b   1.000
_cell.length_c   1.000
_cell.angle_alpha   90.00
_cell.angle_beta   90.00
_cell.angle_gamma   90.00
#
_symmetry.space_group_name_H-M   'P 1'
#
loop_
_entity.id
_entity.type
_entity.pdbx_description
1 polymer ?
#
loop_
_entity_poly.entity_id
_entity_poly.type
_entity_poly.pdbx_seq_one_letter_code
_entity_poly.pdbx_strand_id
1 'polypeptide(L)'
;ARGMMQHHALNYLLKPVDREELAKVLWNAENIFKEKGNANEDDFDNENASLTRTSRHKMETALEYIRKNYGKTIDMAEVSNHVSMNYSMFSSTFKEYTGDNFSTYLRKIRIEKSKKLLEKTDLNVNEIAQRVGFEDARRFAKVFKEECEETPTNYRIHFPKK
;
A
#
# COMPACT_ATOMS: atom_id res chain seq x y z
N ALA A 1 5.96 -49.24 -28.09
CA ALA A 1 5.20 -47.98 -28.05
C ALA A 1 5.29 -47.42 -26.65
N ARG A 2 6.13 -46.36 -26.48
CA ARG A 2 6.26 -45.66 -25.23
C ARG A 2 5.62 -44.29 -25.44
N GLY A 3 4.43 -44.08 -24.86
CA GLY A 3 3.84 -42.76 -24.74
C GLY A 3 4.51 -42.03 -23.60
N MET A 4 5.40 -41.09 -23.91
CA MET A 4 5.90 -40.12 -22.93
C MET A 4 4.84 -39.03 -22.76
N MET A 5 4.17 -39.05 -21.63
CA MET A 5 3.42 -37.88 -21.17
C MET A 5 4.41 -36.77 -20.91
N GLN A 6 4.39 -35.73 -21.76
CA GLN A 6 5.10 -34.51 -21.52
C GLN A 6 4.31 -33.70 -20.47
N HIS A 7 4.66 -33.88 -19.21
CA HIS A 7 4.30 -32.91 -18.18
C HIS A 7 5.14 -31.67 -18.39
N HIS A 8 4.54 -30.58 -18.82
CA HIS A 8 5.18 -29.28 -18.86
C HIS A 8 5.38 -28.78 -17.42
N ALA A 9 6.48 -29.19 -16.80
CA ALA A 9 6.93 -28.56 -15.58
C ALA A 9 7.43 -27.15 -15.92
N LEU A 10 6.84 -26.14 -15.29
CA LEU A 10 7.11 -24.74 -15.59
C LEU A 10 8.54 -24.30 -15.25
N ASN A 11 9.17 -24.94 -14.25
CA ASN A 11 10.60 -24.77 -13.95
C ASN A 11 11.08 -25.71 -12.84
N TYR A 12 12.40 -25.94 -12.75
CA TYR A 12 13.06 -26.65 -11.65
C TYR A 12 13.96 -25.69 -10.91
N LEU A 13 13.73 -25.52 -9.60
CA LEU A 13 14.62 -24.76 -8.74
C LEU A 13 15.55 -25.71 -7.99
N LEU A 14 16.86 -25.51 -8.14
CA LEU A 14 17.89 -26.23 -7.39
C LEU A 14 18.11 -25.54 -6.03
N LYS A 15 18.31 -26.35 -4.98
CA LYS A 15 18.71 -25.80 -3.66
C LYS A 15 20.22 -25.50 -3.61
N PRO A 16 20.64 -24.34 -3.03
CA PRO A 16 19.85 -23.31 -2.36
C PRO A 16 19.10 -22.40 -3.35
N VAL A 17 17.83 -22.07 -3.02
CA VAL A 17 16.97 -21.24 -3.86
C VAL A 17 17.36 -19.78 -3.68
N ASP A 18 17.81 -19.14 -4.75
CA ASP A 18 18.05 -17.69 -4.76
C ASP A 18 16.71 -16.94 -4.81
N ARG A 19 16.61 -15.88 -3.98
CA ARG A 19 15.42 -15.04 -3.92
C ARG A 19 15.07 -14.39 -5.26
N GLU A 20 16.09 -14.05 -6.05
CA GLU A 20 15.91 -13.44 -7.37
C GLU A 20 15.38 -14.46 -8.41
N GLU A 21 15.86 -15.72 -8.36
CA GLU A 21 15.33 -16.79 -9.21
C GLU A 21 13.91 -17.17 -8.85
N LEU A 22 13.59 -17.23 -7.55
CA LEU A 22 12.23 -17.47 -7.10
C LEU A 22 11.26 -16.37 -7.56
N ALA A 23 11.68 -15.12 -7.45
CA ALA A 23 10.89 -13.99 -7.91
C ALA A 23 10.63 -14.05 -9.42
N LYS A 24 11.62 -14.42 -10.24
CA LYS A 24 11.48 -14.60 -11.70
C LYS A 24 10.53 -15.74 -12.06
N VAL A 25 10.60 -16.86 -11.33
CA VAL A 25 9.72 -18.02 -11.58
C VAL A 25 8.27 -17.70 -11.21
N LEU A 26 8.07 -17.02 -10.09
CA LEU A 26 6.73 -16.57 -9.65
C LEU A 26 6.16 -15.53 -10.63
N TRP A 27 6.97 -14.61 -11.11
CA TRP A 27 6.56 -13.61 -12.10
C TRP A 27 6.15 -14.25 -13.44
N ASN A 28 6.92 -15.24 -13.92
CA ASN A 28 6.59 -16.01 -15.12
C ASN A 28 5.32 -16.84 -14.94
N ALA A 29 5.12 -17.46 -13.77
CA ALA A 29 3.90 -18.19 -13.46
C ALA A 29 2.66 -17.30 -13.48
N GLU A 30 2.72 -16.09 -12.89
CA GLU A 30 1.63 -15.11 -12.94
C GLU A 30 1.28 -14.69 -14.38
N ASN A 31 2.29 -14.50 -15.23
CA ASN A 31 2.05 -14.13 -16.64
C ASN A 31 1.37 -15.25 -17.44
N ILE A 32 1.76 -16.51 -17.20
CA ILE A 32 1.14 -17.66 -17.88
C ILE A 32 -0.31 -17.86 -17.42
N PHE A 33 -0.63 -17.57 -16.16
CA PHE A 33 -2.01 -17.61 -15.66
C PHE A 33 -2.87 -16.46 -16.22
N LYS A 34 -2.29 -15.31 -16.50
CA LYS A 34 -2.98 -14.19 -17.18
C LYS A 34 -3.37 -14.52 -18.62
N GLU A 35 -2.54 -15.28 -19.35
CA GLU A 35 -2.84 -15.66 -20.74
C GLU A 35 -3.97 -16.71 -20.88
N LYS A 36 -4.33 -17.42 -19.77
CA LYS A 36 -5.38 -18.47 -19.79
C LYS A 36 -6.73 -18.06 -19.19
N GLY A 37 -6.86 -16.85 -18.67
CA GLY A 37 -8.10 -16.36 -18.04
C GLY A 37 -8.69 -15.15 -18.75
N ASN A 38 -9.61 -15.38 -19.68
CA ASN A 38 -10.53 -14.45 -20.30
C ASN A 38 -9.99 -13.06 -20.70
N ALA A 39 -9.50 -13.01 -21.93
CA ALA A 39 -9.41 -11.78 -22.69
C ALA A 39 -10.82 -11.23 -22.94
N ASN A 40 -11.17 -10.12 -22.31
CA ASN A 40 -12.05 -9.16 -22.95
C ASN A 40 -11.14 -8.27 -23.81
N GLU A 41 -11.30 -8.45 -25.14
CA GLU A 41 -10.54 -7.81 -26.21
C GLU A 41 -10.89 -6.32 -26.35
N ASP A 42 -10.44 -5.44 -25.43
CA ASP A 42 -10.54 -3.99 -25.65
C ASP A 42 -9.43 -3.15 -25.01
N ASP A 43 -8.32 -3.76 -24.51
CA ASP A 43 -7.24 -3.02 -23.80
C ASP A 43 -5.82 -3.24 -24.37
N PHE A 44 -5.64 -3.56 -25.67
CA PHE A 44 -4.31 -3.85 -26.24
C PHE A 44 -3.70 -2.71 -27.08
N ASP A 45 -4.00 -1.45 -26.80
CA ASP A 45 -3.28 -0.33 -27.44
C ASP A 45 -2.99 0.77 -26.41
N ASN A 46 -1.92 0.64 -25.64
CA ASN A 46 -1.02 1.75 -25.29
C ASN A 46 0.16 1.31 -24.41
N GLU A 47 1.31 1.00 -25.00
CA GLU A 47 2.60 0.81 -24.31
C GLU A 47 3.25 2.12 -23.83
N ASN A 48 2.48 3.07 -23.34
CA ASN A 48 2.96 4.22 -22.57
C ASN A 48 2.00 4.49 -21.41
N ALA A 49 2.19 3.72 -20.37
CA ALA A 49 1.86 3.87 -18.95
C ALA A 49 1.01 5.08 -18.51
N SER A 50 -0.15 5.27 -19.06
CA SER A 50 -1.24 5.90 -18.34
C SER A 50 -1.98 4.79 -17.62
N LEU A 51 -2.08 4.85 -16.28
CA LEU A 51 -2.91 3.96 -15.48
C LEU A 51 -4.24 3.72 -16.17
N THR A 52 -4.59 2.46 -16.43
CA THR A 52 -5.88 2.15 -17.07
C THR A 52 -7.00 2.78 -16.26
N ARG A 53 -8.13 3.10 -16.89
CA ARG A 53 -9.31 3.65 -16.21
C ARG A 53 -9.74 2.78 -15.02
N THR A 54 -9.66 1.46 -15.19
CA THR A 54 -9.97 0.49 -14.15
C THR A 54 -8.98 0.55 -12.99
N SER A 55 -7.68 0.64 -13.26
CA SER A 55 -6.65 0.77 -12.22
C SER A 55 -6.79 2.07 -11.44
N ARG A 56 -7.10 3.17 -12.12
CA ARG A 56 -7.36 4.47 -11.48
C ARG A 56 -8.55 4.39 -10.52
N HIS A 57 -9.67 3.83 -10.94
CA HIS A 57 -10.85 3.67 -10.10
C HIS A 57 -10.55 2.79 -8.86
N LYS A 58 -9.80 1.69 -9.04
CA LYS A 58 -9.34 0.87 -7.92
C LYS A 58 -8.47 1.64 -6.94
N MET A 59 -7.58 2.52 -7.42
CA MET A 59 -6.76 3.36 -6.56
C MET A 59 -7.59 4.40 -5.80
N GLU A 60 -8.56 5.03 -6.42
CA GLU A 60 -9.49 5.95 -5.75
C GLU A 60 -10.24 5.23 -4.61
N THR A 61 -10.75 4.03 -4.88
CA THR A 61 -11.40 3.19 -3.86
C THR A 61 -10.44 2.83 -2.71
N ALA A 62 -9.19 2.46 -3.04
CA ALA A 62 -8.16 2.17 -2.04
C ALA A 62 -7.86 3.38 -1.15
N LEU A 63 -7.71 4.56 -1.76
CA LEU A 63 -7.47 5.80 -1.00
C LEU A 63 -8.65 6.18 -0.10
N GLU A 64 -9.87 5.96 -0.56
CA GLU A 64 -11.05 6.18 0.27
C GLU A 64 -11.09 5.21 1.46
N TYR A 65 -10.80 3.92 1.23
CA TYR A 65 -10.68 2.92 2.28
C TYR A 65 -9.63 3.31 3.33
N ILE A 66 -8.43 3.71 2.90
CA ILE A 66 -7.35 4.16 3.78
C ILE A 66 -7.80 5.38 4.60
N ARG A 67 -8.43 6.38 3.96
CA ARG A 67 -8.92 7.59 4.64
C ARG A 67 -10.02 7.31 5.67
N LYS A 68 -10.81 6.27 5.49
CA LYS A 68 -11.83 5.84 6.46
C LYS A 68 -11.27 5.01 7.61
N ASN A 69 -10.18 4.28 7.37
CA ASN A 69 -9.64 3.29 8.31
C ASN A 69 -8.23 3.61 8.86
N TYR A 70 -7.64 4.77 8.56
CA TYR A 70 -6.27 5.13 8.95
C TYR A 70 -5.97 4.97 10.46
N GLY A 71 -6.98 5.14 11.31
CA GLY A 71 -6.86 4.98 12.77
C GLY A 71 -6.81 3.53 13.25
N LYS A 72 -7.05 2.56 12.36
CA LYS A 72 -6.97 1.14 12.66
C LYS A 72 -5.62 0.57 12.21
N THR A 73 -5.32 -0.65 12.65
CA THR A 73 -4.21 -1.42 12.10
C THR A 73 -4.62 -1.95 10.73
N ILE A 74 -4.23 -1.23 9.68
CA ILE A 74 -4.43 -1.64 8.29
C ILE A 74 -3.08 -1.88 7.63
N ASP A 75 -3.02 -2.88 6.78
CA ASP A 75 -1.83 -3.20 5.98
C ASP A 75 -2.13 -3.19 4.47
N MET A 76 -1.07 -3.30 3.68
CA MET A 76 -1.18 -3.26 2.23
C MET A 76 -1.91 -4.49 1.67
N ALA A 77 -1.82 -5.66 2.35
CA ALA A 77 -2.51 -6.87 1.91
C ALA A 77 -4.04 -6.72 2.06
N GLU A 78 -4.47 -6.16 3.19
CA GLU A 78 -5.90 -5.86 3.43
C GLU A 78 -6.46 -4.92 2.36
N VAL A 79 -5.75 -3.83 2.06
CA VAL A 79 -6.22 -2.84 1.09
C VAL A 79 -6.19 -3.38 -0.34
N SER A 80 -5.16 -4.14 -0.72
CA SER A 80 -5.08 -4.76 -2.04
C SER A 80 -6.22 -5.77 -2.28
N ASN A 81 -6.54 -6.57 -1.26
CA ASN A 81 -7.68 -7.48 -1.30
C ASN A 81 -9.01 -6.72 -1.43
N HIS A 82 -9.17 -5.61 -0.70
CA HIS A 82 -10.37 -4.78 -0.76
C HIS A 82 -10.69 -4.28 -2.17
N VAL A 83 -9.66 -3.99 -2.97
CA VAL A 83 -9.81 -3.52 -4.36
C VAL A 83 -9.61 -4.64 -5.40
N SER A 84 -9.57 -5.89 -4.96
CA SER A 84 -9.37 -7.06 -5.83
C SER A 84 -8.15 -6.92 -6.75
N MET A 85 -7.01 -6.59 -6.14
CA MET A 85 -5.70 -6.55 -6.80
C MET A 85 -4.74 -7.47 -6.08
N ASN A 86 -3.83 -8.12 -6.84
CA ASN A 86 -2.74 -8.83 -6.19
C ASN A 86 -1.76 -7.83 -5.53
N TYR A 87 -1.05 -8.29 -4.50
CA TYR A 87 -0.18 -7.48 -3.67
C TYR A 87 0.91 -6.73 -4.47
N SER A 88 1.57 -7.42 -5.39
CA SER A 88 2.66 -6.85 -6.19
C SER A 88 2.14 -5.75 -7.13
N MET A 89 1.05 -6.03 -7.85
CA MET A 89 0.41 -5.06 -8.75
C MET A 89 -0.11 -3.85 -7.96
N PHE A 90 -0.76 -4.09 -6.82
CA PHE A 90 -1.21 -3.00 -5.96
C PHE A 90 -0.05 -2.11 -5.51
N SER A 91 1.07 -2.70 -5.06
CA SER A 91 2.24 -1.96 -4.58
C SER A 91 2.82 -1.04 -5.65
N SER A 92 3.02 -1.55 -6.88
CA SER A 92 3.55 -0.75 -7.99
C SER A 92 2.58 0.34 -8.43
N THR A 93 1.31 -0.02 -8.65
CA THR A 93 0.26 0.91 -9.08
C THR A 93 0.00 2.00 -8.03
N PHE A 94 0.00 1.63 -6.75
CA PHE A 94 -0.19 2.58 -5.65
C PHE A 94 0.93 3.63 -5.60
N LYS A 95 2.19 3.18 -5.74
CA LYS A 95 3.34 4.09 -5.78
C LYS A 95 3.30 4.99 -7.01
N GLU A 96 2.93 4.45 -8.17
CA GLU A 96 2.78 5.23 -9.40
C GLU A 96 1.67 6.28 -9.27
N TYR A 97 0.53 5.90 -8.69
CA TYR A 97 -0.64 6.77 -8.55
C TYR A 97 -0.46 7.86 -7.50
N THR A 98 0.18 7.55 -6.35
CA THR A 98 0.29 8.47 -5.21
C THR A 98 1.65 9.15 -5.09
N GLY A 99 2.68 8.65 -5.77
CA GLY A 99 4.08 9.06 -5.59
C GLY A 99 4.78 8.46 -4.37
N ASP A 100 4.04 7.84 -3.45
CA ASP A 100 4.54 7.29 -2.19
C ASP A 100 4.27 5.78 -2.12
N ASN A 101 5.09 5.04 -1.38
CA ASN A 101 4.70 3.70 -0.98
C ASN A 101 3.58 3.73 0.07
N PHE A 102 2.85 2.62 0.22
CA PHE A 102 1.70 2.50 1.12
C PHE A 102 1.99 2.96 2.56
N SER A 103 3.11 2.51 3.13
CA SER A 103 3.48 2.84 4.53
C SER A 103 3.76 4.34 4.71
N THR A 104 4.43 4.97 3.75
CA THR A 104 4.69 6.40 3.75
C THR A 104 3.40 7.20 3.60
N TYR A 105 2.53 6.80 2.69
CA TYR A 105 1.24 7.44 2.46
C TYR A 105 0.34 7.36 3.71
N LEU A 106 0.21 6.18 4.31
CA LEU A 106 -0.56 5.98 5.54
C LEU A 106 -0.01 6.83 6.70
N ARG A 107 1.32 6.88 6.84
CA ARG A 107 2.00 7.71 7.82
C ARG A 107 1.66 9.19 7.64
N LYS A 108 1.75 9.73 6.42
CA LYS A 108 1.41 11.12 6.10
C LYS A 108 -0.04 11.43 6.46
N ILE A 109 -1.00 10.58 6.12
CA ILE A 109 -2.41 10.76 6.50
C ILE A 109 -2.57 10.81 8.03
N ARG A 110 -1.93 9.89 8.76
CA ARG A 110 -2.01 9.86 10.23
C ARG A 110 -1.47 11.14 10.85
N ILE A 111 -0.35 11.66 10.34
CA ILE A 111 0.21 12.93 10.81
C ILE A 111 -0.71 14.10 10.49
N GLU A 112 -1.25 14.20 9.29
CA GLU A 112 -2.20 15.27 8.92
C GLU A 112 -3.47 15.24 9.79
N LYS A 113 -3.98 14.06 10.12
CA LYS A 113 -5.12 13.92 11.03
C LYS A 113 -4.76 14.28 12.47
N SER A 114 -3.53 13.95 12.91
CA SER A 114 -3.05 14.31 14.24
C SER A 114 -2.88 15.81 14.43
N LYS A 115 -2.42 16.54 13.41
CA LYS A 115 -2.37 18.02 13.43
C LYS A 115 -3.75 18.61 13.75
N LYS A 116 -4.80 18.13 13.04
CA LYS A 116 -6.17 18.59 13.27
C LYS A 116 -6.67 18.29 14.69
N LEU A 117 -6.26 17.15 15.26
CA LEU A 117 -6.62 16.83 16.65
C LEU A 117 -5.85 17.70 17.64
N LEU A 118 -4.58 17.97 17.41
CA LEU A 118 -3.77 18.88 18.22
C LEU A 118 -4.33 20.30 18.26
N GLU A 119 -4.81 20.79 17.12
CA GLU A 119 -5.40 22.12 16.96
C GLU A 119 -6.81 22.26 17.59
N LYS A 120 -7.62 21.20 17.49
CA LYS A 120 -9.07 21.29 17.74
C LYS A 120 -9.54 20.61 19.03
N THR A 121 -8.67 19.84 19.71
CA THR A 121 -9.08 19.05 20.87
C THR A 121 -8.10 19.17 22.04
N ASP A 122 -8.58 18.84 23.26
CA ASP A 122 -7.75 18.76 24.48
C ASP A 122 -7.15 17.37 24.71
N LEU A 123 -7.28 16.47 23.75
CA LEU A 123 -6.73 15.14 23.85
C LEU A 123 -5.23 15.21 24.11
N ASN A 124 -4.72 14.43 25.04
CA ASN A 124 -3.30 14.33 25.26
C ASN A 124 -2.59 13.61 24.10
N VAL A 125 -1.27 13.70 24.05
CA VAL A 125 -0.46 13.14 22.95
C VAL A 125 -0.63 11.62 22.83
N ASN A 126 -0.81 10.89 23.94
CA ASN A 126 -1.05 9.45 23.93
C ASN A 126 -2.41 9.12 23.28
N GLU A 127 -3.46 9.84 23.66
CA GLU A 127 -4.80 9.67 23.09
C GLU A 127 -4.83 9.97 21.59
N ILE A 128 -4.11 11.02 21.18
CA ILE A 128 -3.99 11.34 19.75
C ILE A 128 -3.25 10.24 19.01
N ALA A 129 -2.12 9.74 19.54
CA ALA A 129 -1.37 8.67 18.92
C ALA A 129 -2.23 7.44 18.66
N GLN A 130 -2.99 6.99 19.67
CA GLN A 130 -3.92 5.86 19.55
C GLN A 130 -5.02 6.13 18.51
N ARG A 131 -5.62 7.33 18.55
CA ARG A 131 -6.71 7.71 17.63
C ARG A 131 -6.30 7.73 16.16
N VAL A 132 -5.05 8.11 15.90
CA VAL A 132 -4.53 8.12 14.54
C VAL A 132 -3.82 6.82 14.13
N GLY A 133 -3.87 5.79 14.98
CA GLY A 133 -3.44 4.43 14.65
C GLY A 133 -1.97 4.14 14.92
N PHE A 134 -1.30 4.88 15.79
CA PHE A 134 0.02 4.51 16.31
C PHE A 134 -0.13 3.64 17.56
N GLU A 135 0.68 2.59 17.65
CA GLU A 135 0.69 1.66 18.77
C GLU A 135 1.15 2.33 20.09
N ASP A 136 2.11 3.25 19.97
CA ASP A 136 2.64 3.99 21.10
C ASP A 136 2.94 5.47 20.76
N ALA A 137 2.90 6.31 21.81
CA ALA A 137 3.11 7.74 21.67
C ALA A 137 4.56 8.13 21.39
N ARG A 138 5.55 7.29 21.74
CA ARG A 138 6.97 7.59 21.47
C ARG A 138 7.22 7.48 19.98
N ARG A 139 6.72 6.41 19.35
CA ARG A 139 6.80 6.22 17.90
C ARG A 139 6.06 7.35 17.17
N PHE A 140 4.86 7.70 17.64
CA PHE A 140 4.11 8.83 17.12
C PHE A 140 4.90 10.13 17.20
N ALA A 141 5.42 10.51 18.37
CA ALA A 141 6.15 11.76 18.57
C ALA A 141 7.43 11.83 17.71
N LYS A 142 8.14 10.70 17.54
CA LYS A 142 9.31 10.61 16.67
C LYS A 142 8.91 10.89 15.21
N VAL A 143 7.92 10.17 14.71
CA VAL A 143 7.43 10.31 13.32
C VAL A 143 6.87 11.70 13.08
N PHE A 144 6.11 12.25 14.02
CA PHE A 144 5.57 13.61 13.93
C PHE A 144 6.70 14.64 13.82
N LYS A 145 7.76 14.51 14.64
CA LYS A 145 8.93 15.39 14.58
C LYS A 145 9.68 15.27 13.25
N GLU A 146 9.80 14.07 12.69
CA GLU A 146 10.43 13.85 11.38
C GLU A 146 9.64 14.51 10.24
N GLU A 147 8.30 14.50 10.30
CA GLU A 147 7.44 15.06 9.26
C GLU A 147 7.14 16.56 9.42
N CYS A 148 7.20 17.09 10.65
CA CYS A 148 6.79 18.48 10.98
C CYS A 148 7.94 19.33 11.51
N GLU A 149 9.15 18.77 11.69
CA GLU A 149 10.35 19.42 12.25
C GLU A 149 10.20 19.85 13.73
N GLU A 150 9.06 19.58 14.36
CA GLU A 150 8.76 19.91 15.75
C GLU A 150 7.95 18.80 16.45
N THR A 151 7.96 18.81 17.79
CA THR A 151 7.22 17.83 18.58
C THR A 151 5.71 18.13 18.57
N PRO A 152 4.83 17.10 18.77
CA PRO A 152 3.39 17.30 18.89
C PRO A 152 3.01 18.35 19.95
N THR A 153 3.75 18.40 21.06
CA THR A 153 3.52 19.35 22.16
C THR A 153 3.83 20.78 21.71
N ASN A 154 4.97 20.98 21.05
CA ASN A 154 5.35 22.31 20.53
C ASN A 154 4.38 22.76 19.45
N TYR A 155 4.01 21.87 18.52
CA TYR A 155 3.01 22.16 17.49
C TYR A 155 1.70 22.67 18.10
N ARG A 156 1.20 22.07 19.18
CA ARG A 156 -0.02 22.53 19.86
C ARG A 156 0.10 23.95 20.42
N ILE A 157 1.29 24.35 20.92
CA ILE A 157 1.50 25.69 21.48
C ILE A 157 1.37 26.78 20.40
N HIS A 158 1.78 26.48 19.16
CA HIS A 158 1.68 27.42 18.04
C HIS A 158 0.23 27.65 17.56
N PHE A 159 -0.69 26.75 17.90
CA PHE A 159 -2.12 26.84 17.56
C PHE A 159 -2.97 26.90 18.84
N PRO A 160 -2.88 28.00 19.65
CA PRO A 160 -3.72 28.13 20.83
C PRO A 160 -5.19 28.19 20.39
N LYS A 161 -6.02 27.44 21.08
CA LYS A 161 -7.49 27.48 20.88
C LYS A 161 -8.00 28.90 21.10
N LYS A 162 -8.84 29.35 20.19
CA LYS A 162 -9.63 30.55 20.38
C LYS A 162 -10.82 30.28 21.29
#